data_61053d627f8043a97c575f007b5e189f
#
_entry.id   61053d627f8043a97c575f007b5e189f
#
_cell.length_a   1.000
_cell.length_b   1.000
_cell.length_c   1.000
_cell.angle_alpha   90.00
_cell.angle_beta   90.00
_cell.angle_gamma   90.00
#
_symmetry.space_group_name_H-M   'P 1'
#
loop_
_entity.id
_entity.type
_entity.pdbx_description
1 polymer ?
#
loop_
_entity_poly.entity_id
_entity_poly.type
_entity_poly.pdbx_seq_one_letter_code
_entity_poly.pdbx_strand_id
1 'polypeptide(L)'
;MISIIIPVYNGAKTLLNTLQSIEKQTWRDFEVIIVDDASTDNTQKVFEKFSNNNKLNNFYYYTKREKNYGAPASRNYGWKKSKGEFLFFCDADAILRVDALEKMLQALNSHPEVAYAYSSFYWGKKLFKLWPFDAERLKKMPYIHTMSLIRRKAFPENGWDESIKKFQDWDLWLTMLKNGQQGVFIDDVLFQIKPTGSISSWIPSFSYKFLPFLPSVKKYNEAMSVIKKKHFLN
;
A
#
# COMPACT_ATOMS: atom_id res chain seq x y z
N MET A 1 2.76 -18.41 -3.26
CA MET A 1 1.48 -17.67 -3.44
C MET A 1 1.58 -16.26 -2.86
N ILE A 2 1.02 -15.25 -3.53
CA ILE A 2 0.92 -13.85 -3.08
C ILE A 2 -0.51 -13.56 -2.58
N SER A 3 -0.67 -12.98 -1.40
CA SER A 3 -1.96 -12.43 -0.97
C SER A 3 -2.02 -10.94 -1.26
N ILE A 4 -2.94 -10.53 -2.11
CA ILE A 4 -3.21 -9.14 -2.48
C ILE A 4 -4.36 -8.66 -1.61
N ILE A 5 -4.10 -7.71 -0.71
CA ILE A 5 -5.08 -7.15 0.22
C ILE A 5 -5.47 -5.75 -0.25
N ILE A 6 -6.76 -5.53 -0.52
CA ILE A 6 -7.29 -4.27 -1.04
C ILE A 6 -8.27 -3.67 -0.03
N PRO A 7 -7.83 -2.73 0.82
CA PRO A 7 -8.76 -1.93 1.60
C PRO A 7 -9.49 -0.95 0.67
N VAL A 8 -10.80 -0.88 0.76
CA VAL A 8 -11.60 0.04 -0.07
C VAL A 8 -12.67 0.73 0.77
N TYR A 9 -12.84 2.03 0.54
CA TYR A 9 -13.94 2.83 1.06
C TYR A 9 -14.39 3.82 0.00
N ASN A 10 -15.65 3.69 -0.46
CA ASN A 10 -16.22 4.50 -1.53
C ASN A 10 -15.37 4.49 -2.82
N GLY A 11 -14.97 3.28 -3.24
CA GLY A 11 -14.08 3.04 -4.36
C GLY A 11 -14.77 2.72 -5.70
N ALA A 12 -16.08 2.98 -5.85
CA ALA A 12 -16.84 2.59 -7.05
C ALA A 12 -16.24 3.10 -8.37
N LYS A 13 -15.53 4.23 -8.35
CA LYS A 13 -14.92 4.85 -9.54
C LYS A 13 -13.58 4.22 -9.95
N THR A 14 -12.88 3.55 -9.04
CA THR A 14 -11.49 3.11 -9.25
C THR A 14 -11.30 1.61 -9.17
N LEU A 15 -12.02 0.95 -8.27
CA LEU A 15 -11.85 -0.46 -7.94
C LEU A 15 -11.83 -1.37 -9.19
N LEU A 16 -12.70 -1.12 -10.18
CA LEU A 16 -12.74 -1.92 -11.40
C LEU A 16 -11.40 -1.92 -12.15
N ASN A 17 -10.78 -0.74 -12.31
CA ASN A 17 -9.49 -0.61 -12.99
C ASN A 17 -8.37 -1.33 -12.23
N THR A 18 -8.40 -1.23 -10.89
CA THR A 18 -7.46 -1.95 -10.01
C THR A 18 -7.59 -3.46 -10.20
N LEU A 19 -8.81 -4.00 -10.10
CA LEU A 19 -9.07 -5.44 -10.28
C LEU A 19 -8.67 -5.94 -11.66
N GLN A 20 -8.98 -5.19 -12.73
CA GLN A 20 -8.56 -5.52 -14.08
C GLN A 20 -7.04 -5.51 -14.27
N SER A 21 -6.32 -4.64 -13.57
CA SER A 21 -4.85 -4.62 -13.62
C SER A 21 -4.22 -5.81 -12.88
N ILE A 22 -4.86 -6.28 -11.81
CA ILE A 22 -4.47 -7.50 -11.09
C ILE A 22 -4.77 -8.74 -11.95
N GLU A 23 -5.93 -8.80 -12.58
CA GLU A 23 -6.30 -9.89 -13.48
C GLU A 23 -5.29 -10.09 -14.62
N LYS A 24 -4.65 -9.01 -15.08
CA LYS A 24 -3.68 -9.02 -16.19
C LYS A 24 -2.25 -9.37 -15.75
N GLN A 25 -1.99 -9.59 -14.47
CA GLN A 25 -0.63 -9.89 -14.01
C GLN A 25 -0.08 -11.17 -14.65
N THR A 26 1.21 -11.17 -15.00
CA THR A 26 1.91 -12.36 -15.52
C THR A 26 2.06 -13.43 -14.45
N TRP A 27 2.32 -13.06 -13.21
CA TRP A 27 2.29 -13.99 -12.08
C TRP A 27 0.86 -14.36 -11.71
N ARG A 28 0.51 -15.65 -11.68
CA ARG A 28 -0.86 -16.16 -11.51
C ARG A 28 -1.15 -16.79 -10.16
N ASP A 29 -0.13 -17.14 -9.38
CA ASP A 29 -0.31 -17.77 -8.07
C ASP A 29 -0.55 -16.70 -7.00
N PHE A 30 -1.79 -16.17 -6.95
CA PHE A 30 -2.22 -15.18 -5.98
C PHE A 30 -3.68 -15.38 -5.53
N GLU A 31 -4.00 -14.82 -4.38
CA GLU A 31 -5.38 -14.58 -3.91
C GLU A 31 -5.61 -13.07 -3.76
N VAL A 32 -6.85 -12.62 -3.88
CA VAL A 32 -7.24 -11.20 -3.71
C VAL A 32 -8.29 -11.10 -2.61
N ILE A 33 -8.02 -10.29 -1.60
CA ILE A 33 -8.90 -10.06 -0.46
C ILE A 33 -9.30 -8.59 -0.45
N ILE A 34 -10.54 -8.32 -0.87
CA ILE A 34 -11.12 -6.98 -0.87
C ILE A 34 -11.83 -6.78 0.47
N VAL A 35 -11.40 -5.77 1.22
CA VAL A 35 -12.00 -5.38 2.49
C VAL A 35 -12.69 -4.04 2.31
N ASP A 36 -13.99 -4.07 2.13
CA ASP A 36 -14.85 -2.89 2.03
C ASP A 36 -15.12 -2.34 3.44
N ASP A 37 -14.57 -1.20 3.72
CA ASP A 37 -14.63 -0.52 5.01
C ASP A 37 -15.93 0.29 5.19
N ALA A 38 -17.09 -0.36 4.96
CA ALA A 38 -18.44 0.19 5.03
C ALA A 38 -18.74 1.25 3.95
N SER A 39 -18.39 0.97 2.69
CA SER A 39 -18.76 1.85 1.57
C SER A 39 -20.25 2.09 1.48
N THR A 40 -20.62 3.34 1.17
CA THR A 40 -21.99 3.80 0.96
C THR A 40 -22.34 4.02 -0.52
N ASP A 41 -21.33 3.95 -1.39
CA ASP A 41 -21.48 4.05 -2.84
C ASP A 41 -21.70 2.67 -3.50
N ASN A 42 -21.57 2.59 -4.81
CA ASN A 42 -21.74 1.35 -5.58
C ASN A 42 -20.52 0.42 -5.57
N THR A 43 -19.58 0.54 -4.61
CA THR A 43 -18.35 -0.28 -4.55
C THR A 43 -18.65 -1.78 -4.62
N GLN A 44 -19.60 -2.26 -3.82
CA GLN A 44 -19.99 -3.69 -3.81
C GLN A 44 -20.52 -4.15 -5.17
N LYS A 45 -21.41 -3.35 -5.80
CA LYS A 45 -21.96 -3.68 -7.12
C LYS A 45 -20.88 -3.76 -8.21
N VAL A 46 -19.85 -2.91 -8.11
CA VAL A 46 -18.69 -2.94 -9.02
C VAL A 46 -17.94 -4.26 -8.88
N PHE A 47 -17.69 -4.72 -7.65
CA PHE A 47 -17.06 -6.01 -7.41
C PHE A 47 -17.93 -7.18 -7.92
N GLU A 48 -19.21 -7.21 -7.59
CA GLU A 48 -20.15 -8.27 -8.03
C GLU A 48 -20.19 -8.39 -9.56
N LYS A 49 -20.26 -7.25 -10.26
CA LYS A 49 -20.21 -7.24 -11.73
C LYS A 49 -18.88 -7.77 -12.28
N PHE A 50 -17.77 -7.40 -11.67
CA PHE A 50 -16.44 -7.91 -12.04
C PHE A 50 -16.36 -9.42 -11.81
N SER A 51 -16.76 -9.90 -10.63
CA SER A 51 -16.73 -11.30 -10.24
C SER A 51 -17.57 -12.19 -11.17
N ASN A 52 -18.80 -11.77 -11.51
CA ASN A 52 -19.69 -12.53 -12.37
C ASN A 52 -19.15 -12.70 -13.81
N ASN A 53 -18.33 -11.76 -14.27
CA ASN A 53 -17.75 -11.78 -15.61
C ASN A 53 -16.36 -12.44 -15.67
N ASN A 54 -15.81 -12.84 -14.52
CA ASN A 54 -14.43 -13.31 -14.42
C ASN A 54 -14.36 -14.79 -14.06
N LYS A 55 -13.58 -15.58 -14.83
CA LYS A 55 -13.34 -17.00 -14.57
C LYS A 55 -12.45 -17.27 -13.35
N LEU A 56 -11.87 -16.23 -12.74
CA LEU A 56 -10.97 -16.31 -11.60
C LEU A 56 -11.69 -16.18 -10.23
N ASN A 57 -13.00 -16.40 -10.18
CA ASN A 57 -13.85 -16.19 -9.00
C ASN A 57 -13.33 -16.87 -7.72
N ASN A 58 -12.64 -18.01 -7.83
CA ASN A 58 -12.16 -18.78 -6.68
C ASN A 58 -10.97 -18.12 -5.95
N PHE A 59 -10.41 -17.03 -6.49
CA PHE A 59 -9.24 -16.35 -5.92
C PHE A 59 -9.57 -14.96 -5.38
N TYR A 60 -10.83 -14.49 -5.55
CA TYR A 60 -11.28 -13.17 -5.12
C TYR A 60 -12.29 -13.30 -3.97
N TYR A 61 -11.96 -12.71 -2.83
CA TYR A 61 -12.78 -12.68 -1.63
C TYR A 61 -13.18 -11.24 -1.31
N TYR A 62 -14.48 -10.99 -1.14
CA TYR A 62 -15.00 -9.68 -0.77
C TYR A 62 -15.66 -9.76 0.60
N THR A 63 -15.29 -8.82 1.49
CA THR A 63 -15.92 -8.69 2.81
C THR A 63 -16.24 -7.23 3.06
N LYS A 64 -17.50 -6.95 3.39
CA LYS A 64 -17.94 -5.63 3.82
C LYS A 64 -17.99 -5.57 5.34
N ARG A 65 -17.41 -4.51 5.91
CA ARG A 65 -17.41 -4.27 7.35
C ARG A 65 -18.66 -3.49 7.77
N GLU A 66 -19.02 -3.57 9.05
CA GLU A 66 -20.21 -2.93 9.61
C GLU A 66 -20.07 -1.39 9.68
N LYS A 67 -18.87 -0.89 9.95
CA LYS A 67 -18.54 0.54 10.00
C LYS A 67 -17.14 0.81 9.47
N ASN A 68 -16.84 2.07 9.19
CA ASN A 68 -15.52 2.51 8.76
C ASN A 68 -14.54 2.49 9.96
N TYR A 69 -13.51 1.66 9.88
CA TYR A 69 -12.44 1.54 10.87
C TYR A 69 -11.11 2.14 10.37
N GLY A 70 -11.06 2.51 9.10
CA GLY A 70 -9.88 3.06 8.43
C GLY A 70 -9.01 2.01 7.73
N ALA A 71 -8.15 2.49 6.84
CA ALA A 71 -7.32 1.63 5.98
C ALA A 71 -6.39 0.67 6.75
N PRO A 72 -5.70 1.07 7.86
CA PRO A 72 -4.87 0.14 8.63
C PRO A 72 -5.68 -1.04 9.18
N ALA A 73 -6.84 -0.78 9.76
CA ALA A 73 -7.71 -1.82 10.31
C ALA A 73 -8.24 -2.76 9.22
N SER A 74 -8.53 -2.21 8.03
CA SER A 74 -8.96 -3.02 6.89
C SER A 74 -7.82 -3.84 6.30
N ARG A 75 -6.59 -3.31 6.24
CA ARG A 75 -5.39 -4.07 5.88
C ARG A 75 -5.13 -5.20 6.87
N ASN A 76 -5.22 -4.95 8.18
CA ASN A 76 -5.07 -5.97 9.22
C ASN A 76 -6.13 -7.07 9.11
N TYR A 77 -7.38 -6.69 8.86
CA TYR A 77 -8.45 -7.66 8.66
C TYR A 77 -8.18 -8.58 7.47
N GLY A 78 -7.80 -8.01 6.33
CA GLY A 78 -7.46 -8.77 5.12
C GLY A 78 -6.23 -9.66 5.32
N TRP A 79 -5.18 -9.13 5.95
CA TRP A 79 -3.99 -9.90 6.29
C TRP A 79 -4.30 -11.13 7.14
N LYS A 80 -5.10 -10.99 8.21
CA LYS A 80 -5.50 -12.11 9.09
C LYS A 80 -6.30 -13.19 8.36
N LYS A 81 -6.97 -12.86 7.28
CA LYS A 81 -7.74 -13.80 6.43
C LYS A 81 -6.89 -14.41 5.30
N SER A 82 -5.74 -13.84 5.01
CA SER A 82 -4.89 -14.23 3.89
C SER A 82 -3.98 -15.41 4.22
N LYS A 83 -3.57 -16.18 3.18
CA LYS A 83 -2.81 -17.43 3.31
C LYS A 83 -1.46 -17.42 2.58
N GLY A 84 -1.22 -16.44 1.71
CA GLY A 84 -0.03 -16.37 0.87
C GLY A 84 1.25 -16.18 1.69
N GLU A 85 2.35 -16.69 1.18
CA GLU A 85 3.69 -16.51 1.73
C GLU A 85 4.20 -15.08 1.60
N PHE A 86 3.66 -14.36 0.62
CA PHE A 86 3.96 -12.95 0.37
C PHE A 86 2.68 -12.11 0.53
N LEU A 87 2.85 -10.91 1.05
CA LEU A 87 1.78 -9.93 1.26
C LEU A 87 1.99 -8.74 0.34
N PHE A 88 0.93 -8.34 -0.36
CA PHE A 88 0.91 -7.14 -1.19
C PHE A 88 -0.33 -6.30 -0.84
N PHE A 89 -0.12 -5.16 -0.18
CA PHE A 89 -1.21 -4.24 0.16
C PHE A 89 -1.43 -3.28 -1.01
N CYS A 90 -2.51 -3.49 -1.76
CA CYS A 90 -2.83 -2.75 -2.97
C CYS A 90 -3.90 -1.70 -2.69
N ASP A 91 -3.64 -0.44 -3.04
CA ASP A 91 -4.64 0.61 -2.93
C ASP A 91 -5.73 0.44 -4.01
N ALA A 92 -6.99 0.73 -3.66
CA ALA A 92 -8.16 0.52 -4.53
C ALA A 92 -8.25 1.50 -5.72
N ASP A 93 -7.31 2.42 -5.85
CA ASP A 93 -7.15 3.39 -6.94
C ASP A 93 -5.84 3.21 -7.73
N ALA A 94 -5.17 2.08 -7.52
CA ALA A 94 -3.92 1.75 -8.19
C ALA A 94 -4.14 0.96 -9.49
N ILE A 95 -3.23 1.16 -10.44
CA ILE A 95 -3.11 0.35 -11.65
C ILE A 95 -1.71 -0.24 -11.67
N LEU A 96 -1.62 -1.57 -11.63
CA LEU A 96 -0.36 -2.28 -11.69
C LEU A 96 0.09 -2.44 -13.15
N ARG A 97 1.40 -2.35 -13.39
CA ARG A 97 1.99 -2.84 -14.62
C ARG A 97 1.84 -4.35 -14.70
N VAL A 98 1.70 -4.89 -15.87
CA VAL A 98 1.35 -6.31 -16.12
C VAL A 98 2.32 -7.31 -15.49
N ASP A 99 3.58 -6.95 -15.31
CA ASP A 99 4.67 -7.76 -14.74
C ASP A 99 5.07 -7.34 -13.31
N ALA A 100 4.27 -6.49 -12.64
CA ALA A 100 4.65 -5.91 -11.37
C ALA A 100 4.87 -6.95 -10.26
N LEU A 101 3.94 -7.89 -10.09
CA LEU A 101 4.05 -8.93 -9.06
C LEU A 101 5.21 -9.88 -9.33
N GLU A 102 5.39 -10.26 -10.60
CA GLU A 102 6.48 -11.13 -11.00
C GLU A 102 7.85 -10.49 -10.73
N LYS A 103 8.05 -9.23 -11.10
CA LYS A 103 9.31 -8.49 -10.84
C LYS A 103 9.59 -8.33 -9.36
N MET A 104 8.57 -8.02 -8.56
CA MET A 104 8.73 -7.91 -7.11
C MET A 104 9.11 -9.27 -6.50
N LEU A 105 8.49 -10.35 -6.95
CA LEU A 105 8.79 -11.70 -6.48
C LEU A 105 10.20 -12.14 -6.90
N GLN A 106 10.60 -11.88 -8.14
CA GLN A 106 11.94 -12.16 -8.64
C GLN A 106 13.00 -11.41 -7.81
N ALA A 107 12.77 -10.12 -7.52
CA ALA A 107 13.67 -9.33 -6.67
C ALA A 107 13.83 -9.95 -5.27
N LEU A 108 12.73 -10.38 -4.64
CA LEU A 108 12.80 -11.07 -3.36
C LEU A 108 13.54 -12.43 -3.47
N ASN A 109 13.27 -13.22 -4.49
CA ASN A 109 13.92 -14.53 -4.66
C ASN A 109 15.42 -14.39 -4.88
N SER A 110 15.86 -13.35 -5.58
CA SER A 110 17.28 -13.05 -5.80
C SER A 110 17.98 -12.49 -4.55
N HIS A 111 17.22 -12.00 -3.56
CA HIS A 111 17.74 -11.43 -2.32
C HIS A 111 17.03 -12.07 -1.12
N PRO A 112 17.37 -13.29 -0.73
CA PRO A 112 16.70 -14.02 0.35
C PRO A 112 16.85 -13.38 1.72
N GLU A 113 17.85 -12.51 1.90
CA GLU A 113 18.17 -11.77 3.11
C GLU A 113 17.22 -10.57 3.35
N VAL A 114 16.56 -10.05 2.31
CA VAL A 114 15.67 -8.88 2.47
C VAL A 114 14.22 -9.29 2.73
N ALA A 115 13.50 -8.38 3.38
CA ALA A 115 12.14 -8.60 3.83
C ALA A 115 11.07 -8.17 2.83
N TYR A 116 11.35 -7.16 2.01
CA TYR A 116 10.38 -6.61 1.06
C TYR A 116 11.04 -6.02 -0.19
N ALA A 117 10.27 -5.98 -1.29
CA ALA A 117 10.67 -5.37 -2.56
C ALA A 117 9.76 -4.17 -2.88
N TYR A 118 10.35 -3.07 -3.34
CA TYR A 118 9.63 -1.83 -3.68
C TYR A 118 10.17 -1.21 -4.96
N SER A 119 9.38 -0.34 -5.58
CA SER A 119 9.71 0.30 -6.86
C SER A 119 9.31 1.76 -6.91
N SER A 120 9.77 2.46 -7.92
CA SER A 120 9.23 3.77 -8.32
C SER A 120 7.77 3.64 -8.77
N PHE A 121 7.02 4.76 -8.74
CA PHE A 121 5.61 4.77 -9.12
C PHE A 121 5.17 6.13 -9.67
N TYR A 122 4.02 6.16 -10.34
CA TYR A 122 3.35 7.40 -10.70
C TYR A 122 2.23 7.74 -9.70
N TRP A 123 2.16 9.01 -9.30
CA TRP A 123 1.00 9.61 -8.65
C TRP A 123 0.32 10.57 -9.63
N GLY A 124 -0.80 10.17 -10.20
CA GLY A 124 -1.34 10.85 -11.36
C GLY A 124 -0.32 10.87 -12.51
N LYS A 125 0.12 12.07 -12.91
CA LYS A 125 1.17 12.26 -13.92
C LYS A 125 2.57 12.45 -13.34
N LYS A 126 2.71 12.57 -12.02
CA LYS A 126 3.99 12.82 -11.37
C LYS A 126 4.73 11.52 -11.10
N LEU A 127 5.95 11.41 -11.59
CA LEU A 127 6.85 10.32 -11.25
C LEU A 127 7.44 10.52 -9.85
N PHE A 128 7.29 9.52 -8.99
CA PHE A 128 8.02 9.35 -7.75
C PHE A 128 9.15 8.36 -8.01
N LYS A 129 10.29 8.90 -8.48
CA LYS A 129 11.50 8.10 -8.69
C LYS A 129 12.12 7.83 -7.32
N LEU A 130 12.22 6.54 -6.97
CA LEU A 130 12.85 6.08 -5.74
C LEU A 130 14.30 5.65 -6.01
N TRP A 131 14.96 5.15 -4.99
CA TRP A 131 16.39 4.80 -4.98
C TRP A 131 16.63 3.56 -4.11
N PRO A 132 17.84 2.95 -4.15
CA PRO A 132 18.21 1.83 -3.31
C PRO A 132 17.94 2.09 -1.82
N PHE A 133 17.69 1.02 -1.08
CA PHE A 133 17.37 1.10 0.33
C PHE A 133 18.46 1.82 1.12
N ASP A 134 18.03 2.79 1.92
CA ASP A 134 18.87 3.60 2.79
C ASP A 134 18.16 3.78 4.13
N ALA A 135 18.67 3.12 5.17
CA ALA A 135 18.10 3.15 6.51
C ALA A 135 18.10 4.55 7.14
N GLU A 136 19.16 5.32 6.92
CA GLU A 136 19.28 6.67 7.48
C GLU A 136 18.31 7.65 6.80
N ARG A 137 18.10 7.48 5.50
CA ARG A 137 17.09 8.24 4.76
C ARG A 137 15.68 7.85 5.18
N LEU A 138 15.42 6.56 5.40
CA LEU A 138 14.12 6.07 5.86
C LEU A 138 13.76 6.65 7.24
N LYS A 139 14.73 6.81 8.14
CA LYS A 139 14.53 7.49 9.44
C LYS A 139 14.17 8.97 9.28
N LYS A 140 14.61 9.62 8.22
CA LYS A 140 14.41 11.07 8.00
C LYS A 140 13.13 11.40 7.27
N MET A 141 12.68 10.52 6.34
CA MET A 141 11.54 10.81 5.49
C MET A 141 10.84 9.54 4.95
N PRO A 142 9.51 9.59 4.78
CA PRO A 142 8.77 8.53 4.10
C PRO A 142 9.12 8.54 2.60
N TYR A 143 9.53 7.41 2.04
CA TYR A 143 9.75 7.28 0.59
C TYR A 143 9.26 5.95 0.02
N ILE A 144 9.13 4.92 0.84
CA ILE A 144 8.66 3.60 0.38
C ILE A 144 7.14 3.57 0.47
N HIS A 145 6.49 3.28 -0.64
CA HIS A 145 5.03 3.21 -0.72
C HIS A 145 4.48 1.92 -0.10
N THR A 146 3.23 1.96 0.34
CA THR A 146 2.46 0.79 0.84
C THR A 146 2.49 -0.39 -0.12
N MET A 147 2.44 -0.12 -1.44
CA MET A 147 2.43 -1.12 -2.50
C MET A 147 3.82 -1.70 -2.74
N SER A 148 4.31 -2.44 -1.76
CA SER A 148 5.55 -3.20 -1.77
C SER A 148 5.22 -4.66 -1.47
N LEU A 149 5.97 -5.61 -2.07
CA LEU A 149 5.78 -7.03 -1.81
C LEU A 149 6.59 -7.42 -0.56
N ILE A 150 5.94 -7.97 0.45
CA ILE A 150 6.52 -8.26 1.77
C ILE A 150 6.51 -9.77 2.00
N ARG A 151 7.61 -10.34 2.48
CA ARG A 151 7.60 -11.73 3.02
C ARG A 151 6.71 -11.77 4.25
N ARG A 152 5.72 -12.66 4.28
CA ARG A 152 4.81 -12.80 5.44
C ARG A 152 5.57 -13.00 6.76
N LYS A 153 6.61 -13.82 6.77
CA LYS A 153 7.44 -14.07 7.96
C LYS A 153 8.14 -12.84 8.54
N ALA A 154 8.28 -11.78 7.72
CA ALA A 154 8.90 -10.53 8.10
C ALA A 154 7.87 -9.43 8.46
N PHE A 155 6.59 -9.66 8.17
CA PHE A 155 5.54 -8.70 8.51
C PHE A 155 5.35 -8.65 10.04
N PRO A 156 5.21 -7.47 10.65
CA PRO A 156 5.09 -7.33 12.10
C PRO A 156 3.90 -8.13 12.66
N GLU A 157 4.08 -8.81 13.78
CA GLU A 157 3.03 -9.61 14.43
C GLU A 157 1.79 -8.78 14.81
N ASN A 158 1.98 -7.51 15.17
CA ASN A 158 0.89 -6.59 15.48
C ASN A 158 0.26 -5.98 14.22
N GLY A 159 0.82 -6.24 13.03
CA GLY A 159 0.33 -5.68 11.77
C GLY A 159 0.55 -4.17 11.66
N TRP A 160 -0.40 -3.53 11.00
CA TRP A 160 -0.48 -2.07 10.86
C TRP A 160 -0.98 -1.45 12.17
N ASP A 161 -0.38 -0.33 12.60
CA ASP A 161 -0.89 0.43 13.74
C ASP A 161 -2.16 1.20 13.37
N GLU A 162 -3.29 0.74 13.92
CA GLU A 162 -4.62 1.30 13.62
C GLU A 162 -4.84 2.71 14.21
N SER A 163 -3.99 3.13 15.14
CA SER A 163 -4.03 4.48 15.72
C SER A 163 -3.42 5.54 14.78
N ILE A 164 -2.57 5.13 13.84
CA ILE A 164 -1.87 6.02 12.91
C ILE A 164 -2.81 6.44 11.77
N LYS A 165 -3.07 7.75 11.64
CA LYS A 165 -3.97 8.30 10.61
C LYS A 165 -3.26 8.70 9.32
N LYS A 166 -1.98 9.08 9.40
CA LYS A 166 -1.12 9.47 8.27
C LYS A 166 0.25 8.83 8.42
N PHE A 167 0.95 8.63 7.29
CA PHE A 167 2.28 7.98 7.26
C PHE A 167 2.26 6.56 7.81
N GLN A 168 1.17 5.84 7.58
CA GLN A 168 1.00 4.45 7.99
C GLN A 168 2.07 3.54 7.36
N ASP A 169 2.40 3.80 6.10
CA ASP A 169 3.49 3.16 5.39
C ASP A 169 4.85 3.43 6.04
N TRP A 170 5.14 4.69 6.37
CA TRP A 170 6.39 5.05 7.04
C TRP A 170 6.51 4.39 8.42
N ASP A 171 5.43 4.37 9.18
CA ASP A 171 5.37 3.66 10.47
C ASP A 171 5.68 2.16 10.32
N LEU A 172 5.09 1.52 9.33
CA LEU A 172 5.36 0.11 9.03
C LEU A 172 6.84 -0.11 8.68
N TRP A 173 7.40 0.68 7.77
CA TRP A 173 8.79 0.50 7.34
C TRP A 173 9.79 0.80 8.45
N LEU A 174 9.52 1.76 9.31
CA LEU A 174 10.33 2.03 10.51
C LEU A 174 10.22 0.89 11.53
N THR A 175 9.04 0.32 11.72
CA THR A 175 8.85 -0.87 12.57
C THR A 175 9.65 -2.05 12.05
N MET A 176 9.61 -2.30 10.75
CA MET A 176 10.39 -3.36 10.10
C MET A 176 11.90 -3.09 10.19
N LEU A 177 12.33 -1.85 10.00
CA LEU A 177 13.74 -1.45 10.17
C LEU A 177 14.24 -1.69 11.61
N LYS A 178 13.42 -1.38 12.62
CA LYS A 178 13.75 -1.64 14.04
C LYS A 178 13.95 -3.14 14.31
N ASN A 179 13.24 -3.99 13.56
CA ASN A 179 13.38 -5.45 13.63
C ASN A 179 14.54 -5.98 12.76
N GLY A 180 15.44 -5.10 12.28
CA GLY A 180 16.60 -5.47 11.43
C GLY A 180 16.26 -5.79 9.98
N GLN A 181 15.03 -5.50 9.55
CA GLN A 181 14.55 -5.86 8.21
C GLN A 181 14.83 -4.74 7.21
N GLN A 182 15.24 -5.12 6.00
CA GLN A 182 15.57 -4.21 4.91
C GLN A 182 14.78 -4.57 3.66
N GLY A 183 14.74 -3.64 2.71
CA GLY A 183 14.09 -3.82 1.43
C GLY A 183 15.06 -3.83 0.26
N VAL A 184 14.64 -4.36 -0.89
CA VAL A 184 15.31 -4.25 -2.17
C VAL A 184 14.56 -3.31 -3.08
N PHE A 185 15.27 -2.39 -3.73
CA PHE A 185 14.74 -1.48 -4.72
C PHE A 185 14.77 -2.10 -6.11
N ILE A 186 13.68 -1.97 -6.84
CA ILE A 186 13.57 -2.31 -8.25
C ILE A 186 13.59 -1.00 -9.03
N ASP A 187 14.66 -0.77 -9.83
CA ASP A 187 14.79 0.45 -10.65
C ASP A 187 13.85 0.39 -11.86
N ASP A 188 12.57 0.42 -11.56
CA ASP A 188 11.48 0.36 -12.52
C ASP A 188 10.24 1.06 -11.95
N VAL A 189 9.27 1.39 -12.81
CA VAL A 189 7.96 1.92 -12.41
C VAL A 189 6.94 0.80 -12.55
N LEU A 190 6.47 0.27 -11.42
CA LEU A 190 5.61 -0.92 -11.42
C LEU A 190 4.12 -0.62 -11.24
N PHE A 191 3.75 0.59 -10.84
CA PHE A 191 2.33 0.95 -10.67
C PHE A 191 2.10 2.46 -10.79
N GLN A 192 0.85 2.80 -10.99
CA GLN A 192 0.34 4.17 -10.97
C GLN A 192 -0.84 4.28 -10.02
N ILE A 193 -0.83 5.29 -9.15
CA ILE A 193 -1.99 5.68 -8.34
C ILE A 193 -2.79 6.72 -9.13
N LYS A 194 -4.11 6.52 -9.21
CA LYS A 194 -5.05 7.52 -9.76
C LYS A 194 -5.71 8.25 -8.60
N PRO A 195 -5.20 9.41 -8.17
CA PRO A 195 -5.75 10.12 -7.02
C PRO A 195 -7.20 10.54 -7.30
N THR A 196 -8.13 9.99 -6.55
CA THR A 196 -9.57 10.32 -6.62
C THR A 196 -10.01 11.28 -5.54
N GLY A 197 -9.07 11.84 -4.80
CA GLY A 197 -9.26 13.13 -4.17
C GLY A 197 -9.53 13.21 -2.71
N SER A 198 -9.39 12.33 -1.77
CA SER A 198 -9.68 12.73 -0.38
C SER A 198 -8.56 12.58 0.65
N ILE A 199 -7.54 11.80 0.40
CA ILE A 199 -6.58 11.47 1.47
C ILE A 199 -5.23 12.16 1.32
N SER A 200 -4.81 12.58 0.14
CA SER A 200 -3.51 13.24 -0.02
C SER A 200 -3.58 14.42 -0.98
N SER A 201 -3.79 15.60 -0.43
CA SER A 201 -3.36 16.82 -1.11
C SER A 201 -1.83 16.82 -1.12
N TRP A 202 -1.23 16.56 -2.28
CA TRP A 202 0.20 16.79 -2.45
C TRP A 202 0.51 18.26 -2.19
N ILE A 203 1.41 18.52 -1.26
CA ILE A 203 1.86 19.87 -0.96
C ILE A 203 3.25 20.01 -1.59
N PRO A 204 3.48 21.04 -2.42
CA PRO A 204 4.80 21.29 -2.98
C PRO A 204 5.88 21.40 -1.90
N SER A 205 7.05 20.83 -2.14
CA SER A 205 8.12 20.77 -1.13
C SER A 205 8.56 22.14 -0.62
N PHE A 206 8.48 23.18 -1.44
CA PHE A 206 8.79 24.55 -1.00
C PHE A 206 7.84 25.08 0.08
N SER A 207 6.57 24.61 0.08
CA SER A 207 5.57 25.06 1.06
C SER A 207 5.94 24.67 2.49
N TYR A 208 6.62 23.54 2.68
CA TYR A 208 7.08 23.11 4.00
C TYR A 208 8.13 24.07 4.59
N LYS A 209 8.93 24.68 3.72
CA LYS A 209 9.99 25.62 4.14
C LYS A 209 9.50 27.05 4.25
N PHE A 210 8.68 27.51 3.29
CA PHE A 210 8.30 28.92 3.17
C PHE A 210 6.92 29.27 3.71
N LEU A 211 6.04 28.28 3.87
CA LEU A 211 4.64 28.47 4.29
C LEU A 211 4.26 27.54 5.47
N PRO A 212 5.03 27.51 6.57
CA PRO A 212 4.82 26.58 7.69
C PRO A 212 3.50 26.82 8.43
N PHE A 213 2.90 28.02 8.28
CA PHE A 213 1.64 28.41 8.89
C PHE A 213 0.39 27.86 8.16
N LEU A 214 0.55 27.33 6.95
CA LEU A 214 -0.60 26.73 6.23
C LEU A 214 -1.18 25.55 7.02
N PRO A 215 -2.50 25.45 7.19
CA PRO A 215 -3.13 24.37 7.95
C PRO A 215 -2.76 22.97 7.44
N SER A 216 -2.58 22.81 6.14
CA SER A 216 -2.15 21.55 5.52
C SER A 216 -0.71 21.18 5.90
N VAL A 217 0.21 22.15 5.93
CA VAL A 217 1.61 21.97 6.34
C VAL A 217 1.69 21.66 7.83
N LYS A 218 0.93 22.37 8.65
CA LYS A 218 0.84 22.13 10.09
C LYS A 218 0.39 20.69 10.40
N LYS A 219 -0.72 20.24 9.78
CA LYS A 219 -1.23 18.86 9.89
C LYS A 219 -0.22 17.81 9.41
N TYR A 220 0.57 18.12 8.38
CA TYR A 220 1.64 17.23 7.91
C TYR A 220 2.74 17.10 8.96
N ASN A 221 3.24 18.23 9.47
CA ASN A 221 4.31 18.26 10.47
C ASN A 221 3.88 17.59 11.79
N GLU A 222 2.64 17.80 12.23
CA GLU A 222 2.06 17.13 13.39
C GLU A 222 2.05 15.61 13.20
N ALA A 223 1.59 15.13 12.03
CA ALA A 223 1.58 13.69 11.73
C ALA A 223 3.00 13.11 11.65
N MET A 224 3.98 13.83 11.08
CA MET A 224 5.38 13.42 11.08
C MET A 224 5.93 13.33 12.50
N SER A 225 5.60 14.31 13.36
CA SER A 225 6.03 14.33 14.76
C SER A 225 5.52 13.11 15.54
N VAL A 226 4.28 12.66 15.27
CA VAL A 226 3.75 11.44 15.89
C VAL A 226 4.60 10.22 15.54
N ILE A 227 4.96 10.05 14.25
CA ILE A 227 5.79 8.93 13.82
C ILE A 227 7.20 9.02 14.40
N LYS A 228 7.82 10.21 14.31
CA LYS A 228 9.16 10.44 14.88
C LYS A 228 9.21 10.13 16.38
N LYS A 229 8.22 10.59 17.15
CA LYS A 229 8.13 10.31 18.58
C LYS A 229 7.98 8.81 18.86
N LYS A 230 7.10 8.12 18.12
CA LYS A 230 6.89 6.68 18.27
C LYS A 230 8.17 5.87 18.04
N HIS A 231 8.98 6.27 17.06
CA HIS A 231 10.21 5.58 16.67
C HIS A 231 11.48 6.17 17.27
N PHE A 232 11.39 7.11 18.22
CA PHE A 232 12.54 7.79 18.88
C PHE A 232 13.49 8.44 17.88
N LEU A 233 12.95 9.08 16.83
CA LEU A 233 13.71 9.81 15.81
C LEU A 233 13.76 11.30 16.11
N ASN A 234 14.90 11.94 15.84
CA ASN A 234 15.13 13.38 15.99
C ASN A 234 14.57 14.18 14.79
#